data_8ed5ffdccf5f6158664e543cd629b7be
#
_entry.id   8ed5ffdccf5f6158664e543cd629b7be
#
_cell.length_a   1.000
_cell.length_b   1.000
_cell.length_c   1.000
_cell.angle_alpha   90.00
_cell.angle_beta   90.00
_cell.angle_gamma   90.00
#
_symmetry.space_group_name_H-M   'P 1'
#
loop_
_entity.id
_entity.type
_entity.pdbx_description
1 polymer ?
#
loop_
_entity_poly.entity_id
_entity_poly.type
_entity_poly.pdbx_seq_one_letter_code
_entity_poly.pdbx_strand_id
1 'polypeptide(L)'
;MYKRQQLKRKILLLPISAGFLCSVVCVGLYFIGIVLRVENVFSARYFIPIFGILMGNMLSSNVIALNTYYSGLKREQQLYRYLLGNGATKAEAQAPFIRQAIIKSFSPLIANISVMGLVAFPGTMIGQILGGSSPNVAIKYQMMIMVITFTASMLSLMITISLASRRSFDAYGKLLEVTKETKK
;
A
#
# COMPACT_ATOMS: atom_id res chain seq x y z
N MET A 1 8.05 24.26 2.68
CA MET A 1 8.28 23.81 4.07
C MET A 1 7.31 22.68 4.40
N TYR A 2 7.71 21.41 4.24
CA TYR A 2 6.87 20.23 4.43
C TYR A 2 6.68 19.97 5.92
N LYS A 3 5.55 20.40 6.53
CA LYS A 3 5.17 19.97 7.89
C LYS A 3 4.84 18.48 7.82
N ARG A 4 5.73 17.61 8.30
CA ARG A 4 5.44 16.20 8.58
C ARG A 4 4.25 16.14 9.55
N GLN A 5 3.08 15.78 9.04
CA GLN A 5 1.93 15.46 9.89
C GLN A 5 2.28 14.17 10.65
N GLN A 6 2.56 14.33 11.95
CA GLN A 6 2.80 13.17 12.81
C GLN A 6 1.45 12.55 13.17
N LEU A 7 1.11 11.50 12.46
CA LEU A 7 -0.03 10.63 12.78
C LEU A 7 0.18 9.93 14.13
N LYS A 8 -0.86 9.83 14.95
CA LYS A 8 -0.79 9.09 16.23
C LYS A 8 -0.52 7.62 15.97
N ARG A 9 0.70 7.16 16.24
CA ARG A 9 1.20 5.81 15.93
C ARG A 9 0.30 4.68 16.44
N LYS A 10 -0.27 4.80 17.64
CA LYS A 10 -1.05 3.72 18.29
C LYS A 10 -2.34 3.33 17.52
N ILE A 11 -3.01 4.30 16.88
CA ILE A 11 -4.29 4.04 16.17
C ILE A 11 -4.04 3.45 14.78
N LEU A 12 -2.92 3.81 14.16
CA LEU A 12 -2.58 3.39 12.80
C LEU A 12 -1.75 2.11 12.72
N LEU A 13 -0.96 1.79 13.75
CA LEU A 13 -0.12 0.59 13.74
C LEU A 13 -0.94 -0.68 13.53
N LEU A 14 -2.08 -0.80 14.20
CA LEU A 14 -2.89 -2.01 14.17
C LEU A 14 -3.55 -2.28 12.80
N PRO A 15 -4.21 -1.32 12.12
CA PRO A 15 -4.72 -1.55 10.76
C PRO A 15 -3.60 -1.78 9.74
N ILE A 16 -2.47 -1.08 9.86
CA ILE A 16 -1.33 -1.27 8.96
C ILE A 16 -0.74 -2.67 9.16
N SER A 17 -0.47 -3.09 10.40
CA SER A 17 0.11 -4.40 10.68
C SER A 17 -0.82 -5.55 10.27
N ALA A 18 -2.12 -5.43 10.51
CA ALA A 18 -3.10 -6.43 10.11
C ALA A 18 -3.22 -6.54 8.58
N GLY A 19 -3.35 -5.41 7.87
CA GLY A 19 -3.39 -5.39 6.40
C GLY A 19 -2.11 -5.93 5.79
N PHE A 20 -0.97 -5.61 6.39
CA PHE A 20 0.35 -6.05 5.97
C PHE A 20 0.53 -7.56 6.15
N LEU A 21 0.31 -8.10 7.37
CA LEU A 21 0.44 -9.52 7.65
C LEU A 21 -0.51 -10.37 6.79
N CYS A 22 -1.77 -9.98 6.69
CA CYS A 22 -2.75 -10.70 5.89
C CYS A 22 -2.32 -10.77 4.42
N SER A 23 -1.90 -9.65 3.84
CA SER A 23 -1.50 -9.60 2.42
C SER A 23 -0.19 -10.31 2.16
N VAL A 24 0.80 -10.20 3.06
CA VAL A 24 2.08 -10.92 2.94
C VAL A 24 1.85 -12.43 3.01
N VAL A 25 1.04 -12.88 3.94
CA VAL A 25 0.72 -14.31 4.07
C VAL A 25 -0.06 -14.82 2.86
N CYS A 26 -1.15 -14.15 2.49
CA CYS A 26 -1.98 -14.58 1.36
C CYS A 26 -1.23 -14.57 0.03
N VAL A 27 -0.61 -13.43 -0.30
CA VAL A 27 0.06 -13.28 -1.61
C VAL A 27 1.41 -13.99 -1.64
N GLY A 28 2.15 -13.93 -0.54
CA GLY A 28 3.46 -14.59 -0.43
C GLY A 28 3.36 -16.11 -0.53
N LEU A 29 2.44 -16.73 0.24
CA LEU A 29 2.23 -18.18 0.19
C LEU A 29 1.66 -18.63 -1.15
N TYR A 30 0.68 -17.90 -1.69
CA TYR A 30 0.12 -18.18 -3.01
C TYR A 30 1.23 -18.17 -4.08
N PHE A 31 2.07 -17.14 -4.06
CA PHE A 31 3.08 -16.97 -5.08
C PHE A 31 4.19 -18.02 -4.98
N ILE A 32 4.75 -18.21 -3.81
CA ILE A 32 5.86 -19.15 -3.63
C ILE A 32 5.38 -20.59 -3.78
N GLY A 33 4.19 -20.92 -3.24
CA GLY A 33 3.67 -22.29 -3.25
C GLY A 33 3.10 -22.73 -4.60
N ILE A 34 2.39 -21.83 -5.32
CA ILE A 34 1.66 -22.20 -6.53
C ILE A 34 2.38 -21.73 -7.79
N VAL A 35 2.90 -20.51 -7.83
CA VAL A 35 3.45 -19.90 -9.05
C VAL A 35 4.88 -20.34 -9.29
N LEU A 36 5.74 -20.30 -8.29
CA LEU A 36 7.15 -20.68 -8.45
C LEU A 36 7.38 -22.19 -8.47
N ARG A 37 6.47 -22.99 -7.88
CA ARG A 37 6.62 -24.47 -7.77
C ARG A 37 8.03 -24.91 -7.37
N VAL A 38 8.68 -24.16 -6.49
CA VAL A 38 10.03 -24.46 -6.02
C VAL A 38 9.93 -25.59 -5.01
N GLU A 39 10.78 -26.61 -5.15
CA GLU A 39 10.84 -27.76 -4.23
C GLU A 39 11.04 -27.35 -2.78
N ASN A 40 11.74 -26.23 -2.53
CA ASN A 40 11.91 -25.62 -1.22
C ASN A 40 11.37 -24.19 -1.20
N VAL A 41 10.11 -24.04 -0.76
CA VAL A 41 9.36 -22.77 -0.65
C VAL A 41 10.12 -21.72 0.19
N PHE A 42 10.91 -22.16 1.18
CA PHE A 42 11.69 -21.31 2.07
C PHE A 42 13.16 -21.13 1.65
N SER A 43 13.50 -21.41 0.39
CA SER A 43 14.86 -21.11 -0.08
C SER A 43 15.17 -19.63 0.07
N ALA A 44 16.16 -19.30 0.90
CA ALA A 44 16.56 -17.92 1.22
C ALA A 44 16.90 -17.10 -0.04
N ARG A 45 17.37 -17.76 -1.10
CA ARG A 45 17.76 -17.16 -2.38
C ARG A 45 16.58 -16.43 -3.08
N TYR A 46 15.37 -16.98 -2.98
CA TYR A 46 14.17 -16.40 -3.60
C TYR A 46 13.28 -15.68 -2.59
N PHE A 47 13.16 -16.24 -1.40
CA PHE A 47 12.29 -15.72 -0.35
C PHE A 47 12.69 -14.31 0.10
N ILE A 48 13.98 -14.10 0.42
CA ILE A 48 14.44 -12.82 0.98
C ILE A 48 14.25 -11.65 0.00
N PRO A 49 14.67 -11.72 -1.29
CA PRO A 49 14.49 -10.60 -2.21
C PRO A 49 13.02 -10.30 -2.52
N ILE A 50 12.20 -11.33 -2.74
CA ILE A 50 10.79 -11.14 -3.07
C ILE A 50 10.03 -10.51 -1.92
N PHE A 51 10.19 -11.03 -0.70
CA PHE A 51 9.53 -10.47 0.48
C PHE A 51 10.03 -9.05 0.78
N GLY A 52 11.31 -8.76 0.62
CA GLY A 52 11.86 -7.41 0.80
C GLY A 52 11.21 -6.39 -0.13
N ILE A 53 11.07 -6.72 -1.42
CA ILE A 53 10.44 -5.86 -2.42
C ILE A 53 8.94 -5.69 -2.13
N LEU A 54 8.22 -6.78 -1.81
CA LEU A 54 6.82 -6.75 -1.44
C LEU A 54 6.58 -5.84 -0.23
N MET A 55 7.33 -6.07 0.85
CA MET A 55 7.23 -5.29 2.08
C MET A 55 7.47 -3.80 1.86
N GLY A 56 8.51 -3.45 1.11
CA GLY A 56 8.85 -2.06 0.84
C GLY A 56 7.76 -1.31 0.07
N ASN A 57 7.22 -1.92 -0.99
CA ASN A 57 6.16 -1.31 -1.80
C ASN A 57 4.82 -1.24 -1.05
N MET A 58 4.44 -2.30 -0.35
CA MET A 58 3.21 -2.33 0.46
C MET A 58 3.24 -1.26 1.55
N LEU A 59 4.37 -1.12 2.26
CA LEU A 59 4.51 -0.11 3.31
C LEU A 59 4.41 1.31 2.73
N SER A 60 5.10 1.57 1.63
CA SER A 60 5.07 2.87 0.95
C SER A 60 3.66 3.24 0.50
N SER A 61 2.95 2.32 -0.17
CA SER A 61 1.58 2.53 -0.63
C SER A 61 0.61 2.79 0.55
N ASN A 62 0.71 2.02 1.62
CA ASN A 62 -0.13 2.20 2.82
C ASN A 62 0.11 3.55 3.51
N VAL A 63 1.38 3.98 3.62
CA VAL A 63 1.74 5.27 4.23
C VAL A 63 1.19 6.43 3.40
N ILE A 64 1.35 6.39 2.08
CA ILE A 64 0.82 7.43 1.18
C ILE A 64 -0.71 7.47 1.25
N ALA A 65 -1.37 6.32 1.21
CA ALA A 65 -2.82 6.23 1.26
C ALA A 65 -3.39 6.80 2.56
N LEU A 66 -2.89 6.35 3.70
CA LEU A 66 -3.37 6.82 5.00
C LEU A 66 -3.10 8.31 5.21
N ASN A 67 -1.92 8.78 4.79
CA ASN A 67 -1.61 10.21 4.86
C ASN A 67 -2.56 11.03 3.99
N THR A 68 -2.85 10.58 2.77
CA THR A 68 -3.80 11.25 1.86
C THR A 68 -5.22 11.23 2.42
N TYR A 69 -5.67 10.08 2.92
CA TYR A 69 -7.00 9.91 3.49
C TYR A 69 -7.24 10.84 4.69
N TYR A 70 -6.36 10.81 5.68
CA TYR A 70 -6.54 11.64 6.88
C TYR A 70 -6.31 13.14 6.62
N SER A 71 -5.37 13.49 5.75
CA SER A 71 -5.16 14.89 5.38
C SER A 71 -6.33 15.46 4.57
N GLY A 72 -6.91 14.64 3.68
CA GLY A 72 -8.11 15.00 2.93
C GLY A 72 -9.30 15.25 3.86
N LEU A 73 -9.60 14.31 4.75
CA LEU A 73 -10.68 14.44 5.73
C LEU A 73 -10.51 15.67 6.64
N LYS A 74 -9.27 15.97 7.05
CA LYS A 74 -8.99 17.16 7.88
C LYS A 74 -9.16 18.46 7.09
N ARG A 75 -8.69 18.48 5.84
CA ARG A 75 -8.77 19.66 4.98
C ARG A 75 -10.18 19.99 4.54
N GLU A 76 -10.95 18.97 4.19
CA GLU A 76 -12.30 19.10 3.65
C GLU A 76 -13.37 18.59 4.63
N GLN A 77 -13.19 18.90 5.92
CA GLN A 77 -14.12 18.47 6.97
C GLN A 77 -15.54 19.02 6.77
N GLN A 78 -15.65 20.18 6.14
CA GLN A 78 -16.95 20.78 5.80
C GLN A 78 -17.71 19.94 4.76
N LEU A 79 -17.02 19.47 3.72
CA LEU A 79 -17.60 18.56 2.71
C LEU A 79 -18.08 17.26 3.35
N TYR A 80 -17.29 16.66 4.23
CA TYR A 80 -17.68 15.43 4.93
C TYR A 80 -18.95 15.64 5.77
N ARG A 81 -19.02 16.75 6.54
CA ARG A 81 -20.21 17.09 7.34
C ARG A 81 -21.43 17.42 6.49
N TYR A 82 -21.24 18.10 5.37
CA TYR A 82 -22.29 18.42 4.42
C TYR A 82 -22.93 17.14 3.83
N LEU A 83 -22.12 16.17 3.44
CA LEU A 83 -22.61 14.89 2.93
C LEU A 83 -23.44 14.15 4.00
N LEU A 84 -22.95 14.08 5.24
CA LEU A 84 -23.70 13.47 6.34
C LEU A 84 -25.02 14.21 6.63
N GLY A 85 -25.00 15.55 6.60
CA GLY A 85 -26.20 16.39 6.81
C GLY A 85 -27.27 16.20 5.72
N ASN A 86 -26.87 15.82 4.50
CA ASN A 86 -27.78 15.48 3.40
C ASN A 86 -28.22 14.01 3.39
N GLY A 87 -27.99 13.27 4.47
CA GLY A 87 -28.47 11.88 4.62
C GLY A 87 -27.54 10.80 4.05
N ALA A 88 -26.32 11.16 3.60
CA ALA A 88 -25.36 10.16 3.16
C ALA A 88 -24.90 9.27 4.35
N THR A 89 -24.71 8.00 4.08
CA THR A 89 -24.14 7.06 5.04
C THR A 89 -22.67 7.43 5.31
N LYS A 90 -22.10 6.95 6.42
CA LYS A 90 -20.68 7.15 6.75
C LYS A 90 -19.74 6.66 5.63
N ALA A 91 -20.10 5.57 4.97
CA ALA A 91 -19.32 5.00 3.86
C ALA A 91 -19.34 5.90 2.62
N GLU A 92 -20.50 6.40 2.26
CA GLU A 92 -20.68 7.33 1.13
C GLU A 92 -19.95 8.66 1.36
N ALA A 93 -20.05 9.21 2.57
CA ALA A 93 -19.35 10.45 2.93
C ALA A 93 -17.82 10.30 2.91
N GLN A 94 -17.29 9.08 3.14
CA GLN A 94 -15.86 8.79 3.08
C GLN A 94 -15.36 8.42 1.67
N ALA A 95 -16.24 7.99 0.78
CA ALA A 95 -15.88 7.48 -0.55
C ALA A 95 -14.96 8.40 -1.37
N PRO A 96 -15.19 9.73 -1.47
CA PRO A 96 -14.30 10.62 -2.22
C PRO A 96 -12.88 10.65 -1.65
N PHE A 97 -12.72 10.60 -0.33
CA PHE A 97 -11.42 10.60 0.34
C PHE A 97 -10.67 9.27 0.16
N ILE A 98 -11.39 8.15 0.23
CA ILE A 98 -10.85 6.82 -0.05
C ILE A 98 -10.38 6.73 -1.50
N ARG A 99 -11.20 7.21 -2.45
CA ARG A 99 -10.84 7.23 -3.87
C ARG A 99 -9.54 8.02 -4.13
N GLN A 100 -9.41 9.21 -3.55
CA GLN A 100 -8.20 10.02 -3.66
C GLN A 100 -6.98 9.33 -3.03
N ALA A 101 -7.16 8.67 -1.90
CA ALA A 101 -6.11 7.92 -1.23
C ALA A 101 -5.59 6.77 -2.10
N ILE A 102 -6.49 6.01 -2.73
CA ILE A 102 -6.14 4.91 -3.65
C ILE A 102 -5.37 5.46 -4.86
N ILE A 103 -5.90 6.46 -5.55
CA ILE A 103 -5.25 7.05 -6.73
C ILE A 103 -3.84 7.53 -6.40
N LYS A 104 -3.67 8.31 -5.32
CA LYS A 104 -2.36 8.85 -4.94
C LYS A 104 -1.37 7.79 -4.47
N SER A 105 -1.84 6.71 -3.85
CA SER A 105 -0.95 5.64 -3.39
C SER A 105 -0.41 4.76 -4.51
N PHE A 106 -1.20 4.58 -5.59
CA PHE A 106 -0.78 3.78 -6.74
C PHE A 106 -0.05 4.58 -7.82
N SER A 107 -0.19 5.91 -7.86
CA SER A 107 0.49 6.76 -8.85
C SER A 107 2.00 6.52 -8.95
N PRO A 108 2.78 6.43 -7.86
CA PRO A 108 4.20 6.16 -7.93
C PRO A 108 4.51 4.75 -8.46
N LEU A 109 3.70 3.77 -8.10
CA LEU A 109 3.88 2.39 -8.54
C LEU A 109 3.63 2.26 -10.05
N ILE A 110 2.55 2.87 -10.55
CA ILE A 110 2.22 2.92 -11.97
C ILE A 110 3.31 3.67 -12.74
N ALA A 111 3.78 4.81 -12.24
CA ALA A 111 4.85 5.57 -12.86
C ALA A 111 6.14 4.73 -12.99
N ASN A 112 6.52 4.01 -11.92
CA ASN A 112 7.69 3.13 -11.96
C ASN A 112 7.54 2.01 -13.01
N ILE A 113 6.36 1.39 -13.10
CA ILE A 113 6.09 0.36 -14.11
C ILE A 113 6.16 0.94 -15.52
N SER A 114 5.65 2.16 -15.74
CA SER A 114 5.62 2.79 -17.05
C SER A 114 7.00 3.15 -17.61
N VAL A 115 7.96 3.52 -16.76
CA VAL A 115 9.33 3.86 -17.18
C VAL A 115 10.25 2.65 -17.24
N MET A 116 9.81 1.52 -16.71
CA MET A 116 10.61 0.30 -16.63
C MET A 116 10.78 -0.32 -18.02
N GLY A 117 12.02 -0.62 -18.37
CA GLY A 117 12.39 -1.16 -19.68
C GLY A 117 12.67 -0.11 -20.77
N LEU A 118 12.20 1.14 -20.58
CA LEU A 118 12.51 2.23 -21.52
C LEU A 118 13.67 3.11 -21.01
N VAL A 119 13.62 3.47 -19.71
CA VAL A 119 14.55 4.45 -19.11
C VAL A 119 15.42 3.80 -18.03
N ALA A 120 14.89 2.81 -17.31
CA ALA A 120 15.59 2.18 -16.21
C ALA A 120 15.38 0.67 -16.20
N PHE A 121 16.47 -0.07 -16.01
CA PHE A 121 16.41 -1.50 -15.71
C PHE A 121 16.38 -1.69 -14.20
N PRO A 122 15.44 -2.53 -13.68
CA PRO A 122 15.41 -2.85 -12.27
C PRO A 122 16.69 -3.55 -11.81
N GLY A 123 17.18 -3.21 -10.62
CA GLY A 123 18.38 -3.81 -10.06
C GLY A 123 18.29 -5.33 -9.93
N THR A 124 17.10 -5.88 -9.70
CA THR A 124 16.83 -7.32 -9.67
C THR A 124 17.07 -7.99 -11.01
N MET A 125 16.66 -7.36 -12.12
CA MET A 125 16.90 -7.85 -13.46
C MET A 125 18.39 -7.80 -13.80
N ILE A 126 19.07 -6.70 -13.50
CA ILE A 126 20.52 -6.56 -13.70
C ILE A 126 21.27 -7.62 -12.89
N GLY A 127 20.91 -7.83 -11.62
CA GLY A 127 21.51 -8.84 -10.76
C GLY A 127 21.37 -10.26 -11.30
N GLN A 128 20.23 -10.60 -11.92
CA GLN A 128 20.02 -11.90 -12.54
C GLN A 128 20.86 -12.09 -13.80
N ILE A 129 20.98 -11.07 -14.65
CA ILE A 129 21.82 -11.12 -15.85
C ILE A 129 23.28 -11.27 -15.48
N LEU A 130 23.76 -10.48 -14.51
CA LEU A 130 25.13 -10.61 -14.00
C LEU A 130 25.39 -11.95 -13.30
N GLY A 131 24.35 -12.56 -12.72
CA GLY A 131 24.39 -13.91 -12.13
C GLY A 131 24.31 -15.05 -13.17
N GLY A 132 24.39 -14.73 -14.49
CA GLY A 132 24.43 -15.72 -15.57
C GLY A 132 23.07 -16.13 -16.12
N SER A 133 21.97 -15.50 -15.70
CA SER A 133 20.66 -15.79 -16.31
C SER A 133 20.51 -15.09 -17.67
N SER A 134 19.84 -15.76 -18.61
CA SER A 134 19.56 -15.12 -19.90
C SER A 134 18.63 -13.90 -19.73
N PRO A 135 18.78 -12.84 -20.56
CA PRO A 135 17.95 -11.66 -20.50
C PRO A 135 16.45 -11.96 -20.59
N ASN A 136 16.05 -12.93 -21.42
CA ASN A 136 14.66 -13.34 -21.57
C ASN A 136 14.06 -13.92 -20.27
N VAL A 137 14.85 -14.70 -19.53
CA VAL A 137 14.41 -15.22 -18.22
C VAL A 137 14.32 -14.11 -17.20
N ALA A 138 15.29 -13.21 -17.17
CA ALA A 138 15.32 -12.08 -16.25
C ALA A 138 14.12 -11.14 -16.45
N ILE A 139 13.74 -10.85 -17.71
CA ILE A 139 12.56 -10.02 -18.03
C ILE A 139 11.27 -10.69 -17.57
N LYS A 140 11.07 -11.97 -17.84
CA LYS A 140 9.87 -12.72 -17.40
C LYS A 140 9.74 -12.71 -15.89
N TYR A 141 10.83 -12.91 -15.17
CA TYR A 141 10.87 -12.88 -13.71
C TYR A 141 10.54 -11.49 -13.16
N GLN A 142 11.05 -10.44 -13.80
CA GLN A 142 10.78 -9.06 -13.43
C GLN A 142 9.29 -8.71 -13.62
N MET A 143 8.69 -9.08 -14.76
CA MET A 143 7.25 -8.87 -15.00
C MET A 143 6.40 -9.55 -13.93
N MET A 144 6.77 -10.76 -13.54
CA MET A 144 6.11 -11.52 -12.51
C MET A 144 6.18 -10.83 -11.14
N ILE A 145 7.36 -10.33 -10.74
CA ILE A 145 7.54 -9.55 -9.51
C ILE A 145 6.66 -8.30 -9.51
N MET A 146 6.52 -7.60 -10.64
CA MET A 146 5.68 -6.41 -10.72
C MET A 146 4.21 -6.72 -10.48
N VAL A 147 3.67 -7.74 -11.15
CA VAL A 147 2.26 -8.13 -11.01
C VAL A 147 1.94 -8.50 -9.56
N ILE A 148 2.85 -9.24 -8.91
CA ILE A 148 2.66 -9.65 -7.52
C ILE A 148 2.74 -8.45 -6.59
N THR A 149 3.72 -7.58 -6.78
CA THR A 149 3.89 -6.38 -5.95
C THR A 149 2.67 -5.48 -6.06
N PHE A 150 2.13 -5.30 -7.28
CA PHE A 150 0.91 -4.55 -7.51
C PHE A 150 -0.29 -5.18 -6.78
N THR A 151 -0.51 -6.49 -6.96
CA THR A 151 -1.61 -7.24 -6.34
C THR A 151 -1.52 -7.22 -4.81
N ALA A 152 -0.32 -7.47 -4.26
CA ALA A 152 -0.08 -7.46 -2.82
C ALA A 152 -0.33 -6.07 -2.21
N SER A 153 0.15 -5.02 -2.88
CA SER A 153 -0.07 -3.64 -2.45
C SER A 153 -1.55 -3.25 -2.49
N MET A 154 -2.29 -3.70 -3.52
CA MET A 154 -3.74 -3.48 -3.64
C MET A 154 -4.50 -4.14 -2.50
N LEU A 155 -4.26 -5.42 -2.23
CA LEU A 155 -4.91 -6.16 -1.15
C LEU A 155 -4.60 -5.54 0.22
N SER A 156 -3.32 -5.25 0.48
CA SER A 156 -2.89 -4.61 1.73
C SER A 156 -3.59 -3.29 1.96
N LEU A 157 -3.65 -2.46 0.92
CA LEU A 157 -4.25 -1.14 0.98
C LEU A 157 -5.77 -1.20 1.23
N MET A 158 -6.48 -2.09 0.54
CA MET A 158 -7.93 -2.30 0.73
C MET A 158 -8.24 -2.68 2.18
N ILE A 159 -7.50 -3.64 2.74
CA ILE A 159 -7.66 -4.08 4.13
C ILE A 159 -7.32 -2.93 5.09
N THR A 160 -6.20 -2.25 4.86
CA THR A 160 -5.73 -1.16 5.74
C THR A 160 -6.71 0.01 5.76
N ILE A 161 -7.20 0.47 4.59
CA ILE A 161 -8.18 1.56 4.52
C ILE A 161 -9.52 1.14 5.15
N SER A 162 -9.99 -0.08 4.89
CA SER A 162 -11.24 -0.58 5.46
C SER A 162 -11.19 -0.63 6.99
N LEU A 163 -10.08 -1.11 7.57
CA LEU A 163 -9.89 -1.12 9.02
C LEU A 163 -9.69 0.29 9.58
N ALA A 164 -8.94 1.15 8.88
CA ALA A 164 -8.69 2.52 9.30
C ALA A 164 -9.99 3.35 9.27
N SER A 165 -10.81 3.23 8.23
CA SER A 165 -12.09 3.93 8.11
C SER A 165 -13.06 3.57 9.24
N ARG A 166 -13.10 2.29 9.66
CA ARG A 166 -13.96 1.84 10.76
C ARG A 166 -13.51 2.31 12.13
N ARG A 167 -12.18 2.42 12.37
CA ARG A 167 -11.61 2.75 13.69
C ARG A 167 -11.35 4.23 13.94
N SER A 168 -11.41 5.05 12.89
CA SER A 168 -11.06 6.48 12.98
C SER A 168 -12.21 7.39 13.32
N PHE A 169 -13.43 6.85 13.40
CA PHE A 169 -14.62 7.63 13.70
C PHE A 169 -15.29 7.14 14.97
N ASP A 170 -15.77 8.11 15.75
CA ASP A 170 -16.62 7.86 16.92
C ASP A 170 -18.05 7.45 16.49
N ALA A 171 -18.86 7.01 17.44
CA ALA A 171 -20.27 6.65 17.22
C ALA A 171 -21.05 7.77 16.52
N TYR A 172 -20.73 9.00 16.80
CA TYR A 172 -21.34 10.22 16.23
C TYR A 172 -20.73 10.65 14.87
N GLY A 173 -19.85 9.86 14.24
CA GLY A 173 -19.23 10.22 12.96
C GLY A 173 -18.17 11.31 13.02
N LYS A 174 -17.73 11.69 14.23
CA LYS A 174 -16.64 12.66 14.40
C LYS A 174 -15.30 11.96 14.22
N LEU A 175 -14.42 12.55 13.39
CA LEU A 175 -13.06 12.05 13.21
C LEU A 175 -12.31 12.14 14.54
N LEU A 176 -11.82 11.00 15.05
CA LEU A 176 -10.93 10.98 16.20
C LEU A 176 -9.63 11.72 15.84
N GLU A 177 -9.06 12.48 16.78
CA GLU A 177 -7.79 13.18 16.57
C GLU A 177 -6.65 12.19 16.32
N VAL A 178 -6.47 11.82 15.05
CA VAL A 178 -5.40 10.90 14.60
C VAL A 178 -4.08 11.64 14.38
N THR A 179 -4.13 12.98 14.31
CA THR A 179 -2.96 13.83 14.10
C THR A 179 -2.55 14.49 15.42
N LYS A 180 -1.28 14.39 15.80
CA LYS A 180 -0.75 15.19 16.92
C LYS A 180 -0.79 16.68 16.54
N GLU A 181 -1.46 17.50 17.33
CA GLU A 181 -1.26 18.93 17.24
C GLU A 181 0.19 19.25 17.63
N THR A 182 0.91 19.88 16.71
CA THR A 182 2.21 20.45 17.04
C THR A 182 1.92 21.65 17.94
N LYS A 183 2.11 21.50 19.27
CA LYS A 183 2.14 22.67 20.17
C LYS A 183 3.14 23.67 19.57
N LYS A 184 2.65 24.87 19.30
CA LYS A 184 3.49 26.05 19.04
C LYS A 184 4.32 26.38 20.26
#